data_8b4b8befd942f02fa50cc88ebb4f17df
#
_entry.id   8b4b8befd942f02fa50cc88ebb4f17df
#
_cell.length_a   1.000
_cell.length_b   1.000
_cell.length_c   1.000
_cell.angle_alpha   90.00
_cell.angle_beta   90.00
_cell.angle_gamma   90.00
#
_symmetry.space_group_name_H-M   'P 1'
#
loop_
_entity.id
_entity.type
_entity.pdbx_description
1 polymer ?
#
loop_
_entity_poly.entity_id
_entity_poly.type
_entity_poly.pdbx_seq_one_letter_code
_entity_poly.pdbx_strand_id
1 'polypeptide(L)'
;GFAMNDANECRSESAVHIDAFYWVKRDSYLPQGSQGLKAVTKAKLRYEPVEVDPEDMVIFADTDPQHMASYSVSDAVATYYLYMKYVHPFIFSLSTIIPLPPDEVLRKGSGTLCEALLMVQAAEAGILCPNKHSEPAEKWAGGRLLETETYIGGHVECLESGVYRADFPTSF
;
A
#
# COMPACT_ATOMS: atom_id res chain seq x y z
N GLY A 1 2.44 -6.70 -23.80
CA GLY A 1 1.20 -6.86 -23.05
C GLY A 1 1.41 -6.76 -21.54
N PHE A 2 0.33 -6.83 -20.78
CA PHE A 2 0.41 -6.90 -19.31
C PHE A 2 0.57 -8.37 -18.89
N ALA A 3 1.42 -8.60 -17.89
CA ALA A 3 1.62 -9.91 -17.27
C ALA A 3 1.58 -9.78 -15.73
N MET A 4 1.12 -10.82 -15.08
CA MET A 4 1.19 -10.92 -13.63
C MET A 4 2.57 -11.43 -13.23
N ASN A 5 3.15 -10.79 -12.21
CA ASN A 5 4.37 -11.29 -11.59
C ASN A 5 4.06 -12.24 -10.42
N ASP A 6 5.09 -12.83 -9.81
CA ASP A 6 4.95 -13.76 -8.68
C ASP A 6 4.30 -13.13 -7.43
N ALA A 7 4.28 -11.80 -7.35
CA ALA A 7 3.60 -11.05 -6.29
C ALA A 7 2.14 -10.68 -6.64
N ASN A 8 1.55 -11.28 -7.69
CA ASN A 8 0.23 -10.95 -8.20
C ASN A 8 0.04 -9.47 -8.61
N GLU A 9 1.12 -8.82 -9.02
CA GLU A 9 1.06 -7.47 -9.55
C GLU A 9 1.01 -7.51 -11.08
N CYS A 10 0.11 -6.72 -11.67
CA CYS A 10 0.02 -6.55 -13.11
C CYS A 10 1.11 -5.56 -13.57
N ARG A 11 2.02 -6.03 -14.43
CA ARG A 11 3.10 -5.21 -14.98
C ARG A 11 3.15 -5.30 -16.49
N SER A 12 3.64 -4.25 -17.13
CA SER A 12 3.89 -4.20 -18.57
C SER A 12 5.27 -3.65 -18.85
N GLU A 13 5.93 -4.14 -19.90
CA GLU A 13 7.21 -3.61 -20.36
C GLU A 13 7.07 -2.25 -21.08
N SER A 14 5.89 -1.95 -21.61
CA SER A 14 5.64 -0.78 -22.46
C SER A 14 4.77 0.29 -21.81
N ALA A 15 4.20 0.03 -20.64
CA ALA A 15 3.32 0.96 -19.94
C ALA A 15 3.44 0.83 -18.43
N VAL A 16 3.35 1.96 -17.72
CA VAL A 16 3.30 1.99 -16.27
C VAL A 16 1.86 1.75 -15.83
N HIS A 17 1.67 0.78 -14.93
CA HIS A 17 0.39 0.48 -14.31
C HIS A 17 0.37 1.05 -12.89
N ILE A 18 -0.46 2.06 -12.67
CA ILE A 18 -0.63 2.69 -11.36
C ILE A 18 -1.99 2.29 -10.80
N ASP A 19 -1.97 1.52 -9.73
CA ASP A 19 -3.16 1.15 -8.98
C ASP A 19 -3.38 2.13 -7.82
N ALA A 20 -4.40 2.98 -7.94
CA ALA A 20 -4.75 3.97 -6.92
C ALA A 20 -5.11 3.35 -5.55
N PHE A 21 -5.47 2.06 -5.51
CA PHE A 21 -5.77 1.36 -4.26
C PHE A 21 -4.55 1.24 -3.34
N TYR A 22 -3.33 1.17 -3.89
CA TYR A 22 -2.11 1.21 -3.07
C TYR A 22 -1.98 2.53 -2.30
N TRP A 23 -2.37 3.66 -2.91
CA TRP A 23 -2.42 4.92 -2.21
C TRP A 23 -3.46 4.91 -1.09
N VAL A 24 -4.66 4.38 -1.36
CA VAL A 24 -5.74 4.26 -0.37
C VAL A 24 -5.30 3.44 0.84
N LYS A 25 -4.59 2.33 0.63
CA LYS A 25 -4.04 1.50 1.72
C LYS A 25 -3.03 2.24 2.60
N ARG A 26 -2.34 3.23 2.07
CA ARG A 26 -1.35 4.04 2.79
C ARG A 26 -1.95 5.25 3.49
N ASP A 27 -3.17 5.63 3.15
CA ASP A 27 -3.85 6.79 3.75
C ASP A 27 -4.42 6.42 5.13
N SER A 28 -3.72 6.87 6.18
CA SER A 28 -4.11 6.65 7.57
C SER A 28 -5.30 7.49 8.04
N TYR A 29 -5.76 8.44 7.23
CA TYR A 29 -6.89 9.32 7.56
C TYR A 29 -8.24 8.76 7.11
N LEU A 30 -8.27 7.61 6.47
CA LEU A 30 -9.51 6.93 6.13
C LEU A 30 -9.94 6.04 7.31
N PRO A 31 -11.23 6.04 7.66
CA PRO A 31 -11.75 5.11 8.65
C PRO A 31 -11.50 3.66 8.25
N GLN A 32 -11.24 2.80 9.21
CA GLN A 32 -11.10 1.36 8.95
C GLN A 32 -12.35 0.80 8.26
N GLY A 33 -12.16 -0.04 7.25
CA GLY A 33 -13.23 -0.61 6.44
C GLY A 33 -13.75 0.30 5.32
N SER A 34 -13.29 1.56 5.24
CA SER A 34 -13.73 2.54 4.24
C SER A 34 -12.76 2.69 3.07
N GLN A 35 -12.25 1.57 2.55
CA GLN A 35 -11.27 1.56 1.45
C GLN A 35 -11.88 1.33 0.07
N GLY A 36 -13.16 1.01 -0.01
CA GLY A 36 -13.87 0.90 -1.30
C GLY A 36 -13.93 2.23 -2.04
N LEU A 37 -14.02 2.20 -3.37
CA LEU A 37 -14.00 3.38 -4.23
C LEU A 37 -15.05 4.41 -3.80
N LYS A 38 -16.29 4.00 -3.55
CA LYS A 38 -17.37 4.90 -3.10
C LYS A 38 -17.05 5.58 -1.77
N ALA A 39 -16.60 4.81 -0.78
CA ALA A 39 -16.28 5.35 0.54
C ALA A 39 -15.14 6.38 0.47
N VAL A 40 -14.09 6.07 -0.29
CA VAL A 40 -12.95 6.96 -0.51
C VAL A 40 -13.37 8.22 -1.28
N THR A 41 -14.15 8.06 -2.33
CA THR A 41 -14.65 9.17 -3.15
C THR A 41 -15.51 10.12 -2.31
N LYS A 42 -16.41 9.58 -1.50
CA LYS A 42 -17.25 10.36 -0.59
C LYS A 42 -16.41 11.11 0.46
N ALA A 43 -15.44 10.43 1.07
CA ALA A 43 -14.60 11.02 2.10
C ALA A 43 -13.64 12.09 1.56
N LYS A 44 -12.99 11.84 0.42
CA LYS A 44 -11.94 12.68 -0.14
C LYS A 44 -12.43 13.71 -1.16
N LEU A 45 -13.35 13.33 -2.03
CA LEU A 45 -13.87 14.21 -3.09
C LEU A 45 -15.20 14.86 -2.73
N ARG A 46 -15.85 14.40 -1.67
CA ARG A 46 -17.22 14.82 -1.28
C ARG A 46 -18.23 14.62 -2.43
N TYR A 47 -18.01 13.61 -3.22
CA TYR A 47 -18.84 13.20 -4.34
C TYR A 47 -19.35 11.79 -4.08
N GLU A 48 -20.62 11.55 -4.40
CA GLU A 48 -21.24 10.24 -4.23
C GLU A 48 -21.44 9.61 -5.62
N PRO A 49 -20.62 8.62 -6.01
CA PRO A 49 -20.76 7.96 -7.29
C PRO A 49 -22.03 7.12 -7.36
N VAL A 50 -22.51 6.87 -8.58
CA VAL A 50 -23.62 5.94 -8.81
C VAL A 50 -23.25 4.56 -8.25
N GLU A 51 -24.20 3.88 -7.65
CA GLU A 51 -23.98 2.54 -7.10
C GLU A 51 -25.02 1.58 -7.64
N VAL A 52 -24.56 0.38 -7.94
CA VAL A 52 -25.40 -0.76 -8.35
C VAL A 52 -25.01 -1.93 -7.48
N ASP A 53 -26.01 -2.60 -6.92
CA ASP A 53 -25.76 -3.81 -6.17
C ASP A 53 -25.20 -4.90 -7.11
N PRO A 54 -24.13 -5.60 -6.75
CA PRO A 54 -23.57 -6.69 -7.57
C PRO A 54 -24.58 -7.76 -7.96
N GLU A 55 -25.58 -8.04 -7.10
CA GLU A 55 -26.62 -9.01 -7.39
C GLU A 55 -27.57 -8.55 -8.49
N ASP A 56 -27.76 -7.24 -8.64
CA ASP A 56 -28.65 -6.64 -9.64
C ASP A 56 -27.96 -6.33 -10.97
N MET A 57 -26.64 -6.43 -11.05
CA MET A 57 -25.86 -6.04 -12.24
C MET A 57 -26.30 -6.79 -13.50
N VAL A 58 -26.55 -8.10 -13.38
CA VAL A 58 -26.98 -8.93 -14.51
C VAL A 58 -28.37 -8.53 -14.97
N ILE A 59 -29.27 -8.25 -14.04
CA ILE A 59 -30.65 -7.82 -14.33
C ILE A 59 -30.65 -6.47 -15.02
N PHE A 60 -29.90 -5.51 -14.52
CA PHE A 60 -29.80 -4.17 -15.12
C PHE A 60 -29.09 -4.20 -16.47
N ALA A 61 -28.12 -5.09 -16.68
CA ALA A 61 -27.46 -5.24 -17.97
C ALA A 61 -28.46 -5.59 -19.09
N ASP A 62 -29.49 -6.40 -18.78
CA ASP A 62 -30.51 -6.81 -19.73
C ASP A 62 -31.70 -5.83 -19.79
N THR A 63 -32.12 -5.28 -18.64
CA THR A 63 -33.34 -4.47 -18.54
C THR A 63 -33.09 -2.97 -18.69
N ASP A 64 -31.94 -2.48 -18.21
CA ASP A 64 -31.54 -1.06 -18.27
C ASP A 64 -30.03 -0.90 -18.52
N PRO A 65 -29.55 -1.20 -19.73
CA PRO A 65 -28.13 -1.11 -20.07
C PRO A 65 -27.58 0.33 -19.96
N GLN A 66 -28.45 1.34 -20.07
CA GLN A 66 -28.05 2.74 -19.90
C GLN A 66 -27.67 3.05 -18.44
N HIS A 67 -28.37 2.48 -17.48
CA HIS A 67 -28.06 2.61 -16.08
C HIS A 67 -26.69 1.94 -15.75
N MET A 68 -26.45 0.74 -16.30
CA MET A 68 -25.18 0.05 -16.15
C MET A 68 -24.02 0.82 -16.80
N ALA A 69 -24.23 1.41 -17.97
CA ALA A 69 -23.22 2.26 -18.60
C ALA A 69 -22.91 3.50 -17.75
N SER A 70 -23.95 4.13 -17.18
CA SER A 70 -23.80 5.29 -16.28
C SER A 70 -23.03 4.93 -15.01
N TYR A 71 -23.28 3.77 -14.42
CA TYR A 71 -22.54 3.24 -13.29
C TYR A 71 -21.05 3.07 -13.64
N SER A 72 -20.72 2.39 -14.73
CA SER A 72 -19.35 2.16 -15.17
C SER A 72 -18.59 3.47 -15.44
N VAL A 73 -19.23 4.42 -16.09
CA VAL A 73 -18.66 5.76 -16.33
C VAL A 73 -18.45 6.50 -15.01
N SER A 74 -19.41 6.43 -14.08
CA SER A 74 -19.29 7.06 -12.76
C SER A 74 -18.06 6.55 -11.99
N ASP A 75 -17.80 5.25 -11.99
CA ASP A 75 -16.64 4.65 -11.34
C ASP A 75 -15.33 5.08 -12.01
N ALA A 76 -15.28 5.10 -13.33
CA ALA A 76 -14.11 5.57 -14.07
C ALA A 76 -13.81 7.05 -13.77
N VAL A 77 -14.83 7.90 -13.75
CA VAL A 77 -14.72 9.33 -13.43
C VAL A 77 -14.26 9.53 -11.98
N ALA A 78 -14.84 8.80 -11.04
CA ALA A 78 -14.46 8.86 -9.63
C ALA A 78 -12.99 8.47 -9.44
N THR A 79 -12.56 7.40 -10.08
CA THR A 79 -11.16 6.93 -10.06
C THR A 79 -10.21 7.96 -10.66
N TYR A 80 -10.59 8.56 -11.80
CA TYR A 80 -9.80 9.61 -12.44
C TYR A 80 -9.60 10.83 -11.53
N TYR A 81 -10.65 11.35 -10.92
CA TYR A 81 -10.55 12.51 -10.02
C TYR A 81 -9.79 12.19 -8.74
N LEU A 82 -9.95 10.98 -8.19
CA LEU A 82 -9.17 10.52 -7.05
C LEU A 82 -7.68 10.50 -7.40
N TYR A 83 -7.34 9.92 -8.55
CA TYR A 83 -5.98 9.88 -9.05
C TYR A 83 -5.42 11.30 -9.23
N MET A 84 -6.09 12.16 -9.99
CA MET A 84 -5.57 13.49 -10.32
C MET A 84 -5.42 14.39 -9.09
N LYS A 85 -6.31 14.26 -8.12
CA LYS A 85 -6.31 15.16 -6.94
C LYS A 85 -5.36 14.71 -5.83
N TYR A 86 -5.19 13.42 -5.64
CA TYR A 86 -4.45 12.87 -4.50
C TYR A 86 -3.27 11.99 -4.89
N VAL A 87 -3.49 11.03 -5.79
CA VAL A 87 -2.48 10.02 -6.11
C VAL A 87 -1.37 10.61 -6.95
N HIS A 88 -1.70 11.30 -8.01
CA HIS A 88 -0.74 11.92 -8.94
C HIS A 88 0.21 12.91 -8.23
N PRO A 89 -0.27 13.96 -7.53
CA PRO A 89 0.62 14.89 -6.87
C PRO A 89 1.49 14.22 -5.79
N PHE A 90 0.95 13.24 -5.06
CA PHE A 90 1.68 12.49 -4.05
C PHE A 90 2.85 11.71 -4.67
N ILE A 91 2.57 10.90 -5.70
CA ILE A 91 3.58 10.04 -6.33
C ILE A 91 4.67 10.88 -7.01
N PHE A 92 4.28 11.86 -7.80
CA PHE A 92 5.25 12.63 -8.58
C PHE A 92 6.08 13.58 -7.71
N SER A 93 5.53 14.10 -6.62
CA SER A 93 6.32 14.84 -5.64
C SER A 93 7.39 13.96 -4.99
N LEU A 94 7.04 12.74 -4.64
CA LEU A 94 8.02 11.80 -4.08
C LEU A 94 9.05 11.34 -5.11
N SER A 95 8.64 11.08 -6.35
CA SER A 95 9.55 10.63 -7.41
C SER A 95 10.56 11.71 -7.85
N THR A 96 10.32 12.97 -7.55
CA THR A 96 11.32 14.03 -7.75
C THR A 96 12.45 13.99 -6.72
N ILE A 97 12.22 13.36 -5.59
CA ILE A 97 13.17 13.28 -4.47
C ILE A 97 13.80 11.89 -4.40
N ILE A 98 12.99 10.86 -4.56
CA ILE A 98 13.39 9.46 -4.44
C ILE A 98 13.74 8.92 -5.83
N PRO A 99 14.93 8.31 -6.03
CA PRO A 99 15.37 7.84 -7.35
C PRO A 99 14.71 6.52 -7.74
N LEU A 100 13.37 6.49 -7.73
CA LEU A 100 12.57 5.34 -8.11
C LEU A 100 11.47 5.77 -9.09
N PRO A 101 11.06 4.90 -10.02
CA PRO A 101 9.90 5.13 -10.87
C PRO A 101 8.62 5.35 -10.05
N PRO A 102 7.63 6.11 -10.57
CA PRO A 102 6.41 6.45 -9.83
C PRO A 102 5.62 5.27 -9.29
N ASP A 103 5.54 4.18 -10.04
CA ASP A 103 4.85 2.95 -9.61
C ASP A 103 5.60 2.26 -8.46
N GLU A 104 6.92 2.23 -8.49
CA GLU A 104 7.75 1.70 -7.39
C GLU A 104 7.58 2.55 -6.12
N VAL A 105 7.57 3.88 -6.24
CA VAL A 105 7.32 4.79 -5.12
C VAL A 105 5.97 4.51 -4.47
N LEU A 106 4.95 4.20 -5.27
CA LEU A 106 3.63 3.85 -4.76
C LEU A 106 3.59 2.49 -4.08
N ARG A 107 4.28 1.49 -4.62
CA ARG A 107 4.24 0.09 -4.16
C ARG A 107 5.16 -0.18 -2.97
N LYS A 108 6.34 0.44 -2.94
CA LYS A 108 7.33 0.24 -1.89
C LYS A 108 6.92 0.88 -0.57
N GLY A 109 7.27 0.24 0.53
CA GLY A 109 7.10 0.80 1.87
C GLY A 109 8.04 1.97 2.14
N SER A 110 7.72 2.77 3.16
CA SER A 110 8.53 3.93 3.57
C SER A 110 9.98 3.57 3.88
N GLY A 111 10.24 2.40 4.46
CA GLY A 111 11.61 1.93 4.74
C GLY A 111 12.46 1.84 3.47
N THR A 112 11.95 1.20 2.41
CA THR A 112 12.66 1.08 1.12
C THR A 112 12.85 2.46 0.45
N LEU A 113 11.90 3.36 0.60
CA LEU A 113 12.02 4.72 0.06
C LEU A 113 13.11 5.52 0.77
N CYS A 114 13.19 5.41 2.10
CA CYS A 114 14.28 6.02 2.89
C CYS A 114 15.63 5.39 2.57
N GLU A 115 15.69 4.07 2.43
CA GLU A 115 16.91 3.36 2.02
C GLU A 115 17.42 3.85 0.66
N ALA A 116 16.54 4.02 -0.34
CA ALA A 116 16.91 4.54 -1.64
C ALA A 116 17.51 5.96 -1.56
N LEU A 117 16.94 6.83 -0.73
CA LEU A 117 17.51 8.16 -0.48
C LEU A 117 18.89 8.11 0.19
N LEU A 118 19.04 7.26 1.21
CA LEU A 118 20.32 7.08 1.91
C LEU A 118 21.38 6.52 0.97
N MET A 119 21.02 5.63 0.05
CA MET A 119 21.95 5.10 -0.95
C MET A 119 22.48 6.18 -1.90
N VAL A 120 21.65 7.15 -2.29
CA VAL A 120 22.10 8.30 -3.10
C VAL A 120 23.13 9.13 -2.32
N GLN A 121 22.81 9.47 -1.07
CA GLN A 121 23.71 10.23 -0.22
C GLN A 121 25.02 9.49 0.09
N ALA A 122 24.93 8.19 0.30
CA ALA A 122 26.11 7.33 0.51
C ALA A 122 27.01 7.32 -0.73
N ALA A 123 26.42 7.21 -1.93
CA ALA A 123 27.15 7.26 -3.19
C ALA A 123 27.87 8.60 -3.40
N GLU A 124 27.22 9.71 -3.10
CA GLU A 124 27.81 11.07 -3.15
C GLU A 124 28.98 11.22 -2.15
N ALA A 125 28.87 10.58 -0.99
CA ALA A 125 29.91 10.56 0.04
C ALA A 125 31.02 9.52 -0.21
N GLY A 126 30.91 8.71 -1.28
CA GLY A 126 31.87 7.63 -1.59
C GLY A 126 31.77 6.44 -0.63
N ILE A 127 30.62 6.24 0.02
CA ILE A 127 30.35 5.14 0.96
C ILE A 127 29.64 4.01 0.23
N LEU A 128 30.20 2.81 0.32
CA LEU A 128 29.55 1.59 -0.18
C LEU A 128 28.61 1.04 0.89
N CYS A 129 27.35 0.90 0.55
CA CYS A 129 26.38 0.21 1.40
C CYS A 129 26.61 -1.29 1.36
N PRO A 130 26.49 -2.02 2.50
CA PRO A 130 26.62 -3.46 2.51
C PRO A 130 25.48 -4.11 1.72
N ASN A 131 25.80 -5.21 1.04
CA ASN A 131 24.78 -6.05 0.41
C ASN A 131 23.92 -6.75 1.46
N LYS A 132 22.72 -7.13 1.05
CA LYS A 132 21.86 -7.98 1.85
C LYS A 132 22.59 -9.32 2.10
N HIS A 133 22.71 -9.69 3.36
CA HIS A 133 23.34 -10.96 3.73
C HIS A 133 22.52 -12.13 3.19
N SER A 134 23.21 -13.10 2.58
CA SER A 134 22.61 -14.33 2.07
C SER A 134 22.66 -15.48 3.09
N GLU A 135 23.44 -15.32 4.17
CA GLU A 135 23.56 -16.34 5.21
C GLU A 135 22.47 -16.21 6.26
N PRO A 136 22.00 -17.34 6.82
CA PRO A 136 21.02 -17.29 7.90
C PRO A 136 21.58 -16.49 9.08
N ALA A 137 20.80 -15.56 9.52
CA ALA A 137 21.10 -14.63 10.59
C ALA A 137 21.19 -15.28 11.97
N GLU A 138 20.86 -16.54 12.07
CA GLU A 138 20.79 -17.27 13.32
C GLU A 138 22.04 -18.13 13.53
N LYS A 139 22.82 -17.81 14.56
CA LYS A 139 23.96 -18.65 15.00
C LYS A 139 23.49 -19.55 16.11
N TRP A 140 23.60 -20.83 15.89
CA TRP A 140 23.25 -21.87 16.83
C TRP A 140 24.50 -22.61 17.36
N ALA A 141 24.55 -22.90 18.66
CA ALA A 141 25.53 -23.78 19.27
C ALA A 141 24.87 -24.66 20.32
N GLY A 142 25.07 -25.98 20.21
CA GLY A 142 24.51 -26.95 21.15
C GLY A 142 22.99 -26.92 21.28
N GLY A 143 22.27 -26.60 20.20
CA GLY A 143 20.81 -26.48 20.19
C GLY A 143 20.29 -25.20 20.86
N ARG A 144 21.16 -24.26 21.19
CA ARG A 144 20.80 -22.94 21.70
C ARG A 144 21.10 -21.88 20.66
N LEU A 145 20.15 -20.97 20.49
CA LEU A 145 20.33 -19.78 19.65
C LEU A 145 21.30 -18.83 20.37
N LEU A 146 22.42 -18.52 19.74
CA LEU A 146 23.43 -17.60 20.28
C LEU A 146 23.24 -16.18 19.84
N GLU A 147 22.89 -16.00 18.58
CA GLU A 147 22.78 -14.69 17.96
C GLU A 147 21.69 -14.71 16.89
N THR A 148 20.85 -13.69 16.85
CA THR A 148 19.89 -13.47 15.78
C THR A 148 20.21 -12.14 15.12
N GLU A 149 19.90 -11.96 13.85
CA GLU A 149 19.91 -10.64 13.20
C GLU A 149 18.74 -9.75 13.66
N THR A 150 18.07 -10.10 14.74
CA THR A 150 17.07 -9.23 15.31
C THR A 150 17.72 -7.92 15.70
N TYR A 151 17.15 -6.85 15.19
CA TYR A 151 17.53 -5.50 15.50
C TYR A 151 17.53 -5.32 17.02
N ILE A 152 18.65 -4.88 17.57
CA ILE A 152 18.74 -4.55 19.00
C ILE A 152 17.99 -3.25 19.21
N GLY A 153 16.75 -3.35 19.66
CA GLY A 153 15.86 -2.23 19.91
C GLY A 153 15.33 -2.26 21.34
N GLY A 154 14.16 -1.68 21.56
CA GLY A 154 13.46 -1.74 22.84
C GLY A 154 13.08 -3.18 23.20
N HIS A 155 13.36 -3.56 24.43
CA HIS A 155 12.94 -4.86 24.97
C HIS A 155 11.51 -4.74 25.49
N VAL A 156 10.62 -5.59 25.00
CA VAL A 156 9.22 -5.65 25.44
C VAL A 156 8.92 -7.02 25.98
N GLU A 157 8.61 -7.09 27.26
CA GLU A 157 8.20 -8.32 27.95
C GLU A 157 6.80 -8.19 28.54
N CYS A 158 6.09 -9.29 28.58
CA CYS A 158 4.85 -9.40 29.32
C CYS A 158 5.17 -9.49 30.83
N LEU A 159 4.60 -8.61 31.65
CA LEU A 159 4.77 -8.67 33.11
C LEU A 159 4.08 -9.89 33.70
N GLU A 160 2.92 -10.23 33.22
CA GLU A 160 2.15 -11.41 33.60
C GLU A 160 1.64 -12.11 32.35
N SER A 161 1.95 -13.39 32.20
CA SER A 161 1.43 -14.19 31.10
C SER A 161 -0.03 -14.56 31.35
N GLY A 162 -0.91 -14.22 30.42
CA GLY A 162 -2.34 -14.50 30.56
C GLY A 162 -3.13 -14.16 29.31
N VAL A 163 -4.40 -14.47 29.36
CA VAL A 163 -5.37 -14.07 28.32
C VAL A 163 -6.13 -12.87 28.83
N TYR A 164 -5.97 -11.74 28.14
CA TYR A 164 -6.61 -10.47 28.48
C TYR A 164 -7.75 -10.18 27.50
N ARG A 165 -8.91 -9.87 28.02
CA ARG A 165 -10.06 -9.48 27.20
C ARG A 165 -9.94 -8.05 26.74
N ALA A 166 -10.23 -7.80 25.45
CA ALA A 166 -10.17 -6.47 24.87
C ALA A 166 -11.28 -5.52 25.36
N ASP A 167 -12.36 -6.08 25.92
CA ASP A 167 -13.51 -5.34 26.46
C ASP A 167 -13.35 -5.00 27.96
N PHE A 168 -12.21 -5.31 28.55
CA PHE A 168 -11.94 -4.97 29.95
C PHE A 168 -11.68 -3.46 30.09
N PRO A 169 -12.37 -2.76 31.00
CA PRO A 169 -12.10 -1.35 31.22
C PRO A 169 -10.68 -1.19 31.79
N THR A 170 -9.80 -0.60 31.00
CA THR A 170 -8.46 -0.20 31.46
C THR A 170 -8.52 1.22 31.99
N SER A 171 -8.34 1.38 33.31
CA SER A 171 -8.05 2.67 33.92
C SER A 171 -6.53 2.83 33.96
N PHE A 172 -6.03 3.83 33.24
CA PHE A 172 -4.67 4.32 33.43
C PHE A 172 -4.62 5.43 34.44
#